data_329e49defa0ea779f171d3179d31366f
#
_entry.id   329e49defa0ea779f171d3179d31366f
#
_cell.length_a   1.000
_cell.length_b   1.000
_cell.length_c   1.000
_cell.angle_alpha   90.00
_cell.angle_beta   90.00
_cell.angle_gamma   90.00
#
_symmetry.space_group_name_H-M   'P 1'
#
loop_
_entity.id
_entity.type
_entity.pdbx_description
1 polymer ?
#
loop_
_entity_poly.entity_id
_entity_poly.type
_entity_poly.pdbx_seq_one_letter_code
_entity_poly.pdbx_strand_id
1 'polypeptide(L)'
;MNYAKFRTKETNTVFYYRNTDNSIHNSVGEILSLPPKQGMEFFDDIKAQNIFGVTHKTNKPTALRILLGHACNYSCGYCMQKDIGNPNERPENFWLEPFIESVQTHLDLAQLERVELWGGEPFLYWNDMMPIMKLLDAEHRHFYISTNGSALRQKHVDFFKTLKGSVMMGISHDGPGQESLRGEDIFIKDSVCKTVTQLGEMYPKVQFSFNPVVSATNFDLFEINDYFKAVADKLGLQHARISFVPARIYDDSDSVNSADHVIKGDLLPEFKQMVDSYLKAAIRQKKEGGDHIMNSNIVDNDVGVLKYALLTRHQIPITMTSSCGADAADILSMDIRGNVRLCPHTSEKFTGGHINNLKGVKIIGLTLDRKDTHCSKCPVKRLCKSSCPIDFPTEVFLHNCRVEKIWYSAIQQNAFSLLFGEEVELIEVGLDEDRFKQDTPTSK
;
A
#
# COMPACT_ATOMS: atom_id res chain seq x y z
N MET A 1 -4.68 28.64 2.87
CA MET A 1 -4.24 27.50 2.01
C MET A 1 -2.83 27.14 2.39
N ASN A 2 -2.46 25.84 2.35
CA ASN A 2 -1.20 25.40 2.91
C ASN A 2 -0.21 25.01 1.81
N TYR A 3 0.93 25.63 1.83
CA TYR A 3 2.02 25.42 0.88
C TYR A 3 3.20 24.72 1.54
N ALA A 4 3.98 24.02 0.74
CA ALA A 4 5.33 23.56 1.07
C ALA A 4 6.32 24.23 0.12
N LYS A 5 7.44 24.72 0.66
CA LYS A 5 8.49 25.42 -0.06
C LYS A 5 9.59 24.43 -0.43
N PHE A 6 9.93 24.40 -1.69
CA PHE A 6 11.00 23.56 -2.23
C PHE A 6 12.04 24.41 -2.94
N ARG A 7 13.21 23.85 -3.12
CA ARG A 7 14.32 24.49 -3.86
C ARG A 7 15.05 23.43 -4.69
N THR A 8 15.36 23.79 -5.91
CA THR A 8 16.27 23.02 -6.76
C THR A 8 17.72 23.30 -6.35
N LYS A 9 18.58 22.29 -6.36
CA LYS A 9 19.95 22.44 -5.84
C LYS A 9 20.92 23.10 -6.82
N GLU A 10 20.76 22.86 -8.11
CA GLU A 10 21.67 23.38 -9.14
C GLU A 10 21.31 24.81 -9.52
N THR A 11 20.06 25.05 -9.87
CA THR A 11 19.60 26.39 -10.30
C THR A 11 19.17 27.28 -9.15
N ASN A 12 19.08 26.74 -7.93
CA ASN A 12 18.59 27.43 -6.72
C ASN A 12 17.17 28.04 -6.90
N THR A 13 16.38 27.44 -7.79
CA THR A 13 15.00 27.89 -8.06
C THR A 13 14.09 27.51 -6.91
N VAL A 14 13.40 28.50 -6.33
CA VAL A 14 12.42 28.29 -5.27
C VAL A 14 11.03 28.17 -5.87
N PHE A 15 10.29 27.15 -5.44
CA PHE A 15 8.89 26.97 -5.81
C PHE A 15 8.05 26.49 -4.62
N TYR A 16 6.75 26.61 -4.77
CA TYR A 16 5.78 26.31 -3.72
C TYR A 16 4.75 25.32 -4.23
N TYR A 17 4.61 24.23 -3.51
CA TYR A 17 3.61 23.20 -3.82
C TYR A 17 2.41 23.33 -2.92
N ARG A 18 1.21 23.36 -3.53
CA ARG A 18 -0.07 23.38 -2.84
C ARG A 18 -0.67 21.98 -2.87
N ASN A 19 -0.82 21.37 -1.69
CA ASN A 19 -1.32 20.00 -1.58
C ASN A 19 -2.82 19.84 -1.79
N THR A 20 -3.59 20.93 -1.85
CA THR A 20 -5.03 20.88 -2.05
C THR A 20 -5.44 20.56 -3.48
N ASP A 21 -4.62 20.93 -4.45
CA ASP A 21 -4.88 20.76 -5.88
C ASP A 21 -3.68 20.35 -6.74
N ASN A 22 -2.59 19.93 -6.10
CA ASN A 22 -1.33 19.57 -6.76
C ASN A 22 -0.71 20.69 -7.62
N SER A 23 -1.03 21.95 -7.36
CA SER A 23 -0.44 23.07 -8.10
C SER A 23 0.96 23.42 -7.58
N ILE A 24 1.84 23.82 -8.50
CA ILE A 24 3.17 24.33 -8.22
C ILE A 24 3.18 25.82 -8.58
N HIS A 25 3.69 26.64 -7.70
CA HIS A 25 3.73 28.09 -7.85
C HIS A 25 5.16 28.62 -7.80
N ASN A 26 5.44 29.66 -8.56
CA ASN A 26 6.68 30.42 -8.41
C ASN A 26 6.63 31.34 -7.15
N SER A 27 7.70 32.08 -6.90
CA SER A 27 7.80 32.99 -5.75
C SER A 27 6.82 34.15 -5.78
N VAL A 28 6.24 34.48 -6.93
CA VAL A 28 5.23 35.55 -7.06
C VAL A 28 3.80 35.02 -7.06
N GLY A 29 3.60 33.72 -6.84
CA GLY A 29 2.27 33.14 -6.72
C GLY A 29 1.63 32.68 -8.04
N GLU A 30 2.34 32.78 -9.15
CA GLU A 30 1.86 32.26 -10.43
C GLU A 30 2.01 30.76 -10.52
N ILE A 31 1.03 30.10 -11.10
CA ILE A 31 1.09 28.64 -11.32
C ILE A 31 2.15 28.35 -12.39
N LEU A 32 3.11 27.54 -12.03
CA LEU A 32 4.08 27.01 -12.98
C LEU A 32 3.39 25.97 -13.88
N SER A 33 3.28 26.30 -15.16
CA SER A 33 2.86 25.36 -16.19
C SER A 33 4.02 24.42 -16.47
N LEU A 34 3.92 23.20 -15.95
CA LEU A 34 4.81 22.13 -16.40
C LEU A 34 4.27 21.63 -17.74
N PRO A 35 5.07 21.66 -18.82
CA PRO A 35 4.58 21.20 -20.11
C PRO A 35 4.22 19.70 -20.01
N PRO A 36 3.00 19.32 -20.38
CA PRO A 36 2.64 17.91 -20.44
C PRO A 36 3.55 17.23 -21.47
N LYS A 37 3.96 15.99 -21.20
CA LYS A 37 4.58 15.18 -22.24
C LYS A 37 3.58 14.96 -23.37
N GLN A 38 4.09 14.91 -24.61
CA GLN A 38 3.29 14.67 -25.80
C GLN A 38 2.39 13.43 -25.59
N GLY A 39 1.07 13.59 -25.78
CA GLY A 39 0.06 12.55 -25.57
C GLY A 39 -0.61 12.51 -24.19
N MET A 40 -0.30 13.46 -23.28
CA MET A 40 -1.04 13.61 -22.03
C MET A 40 -2.14 14.66 -22.17
N GLU A 41 -3.38 14.29 -21.84
CA GLU A 41 -4.47 15.26 -21.74
C GLU A 41 -4.29 16.14 -20.49
N PHE A 42 -4.59 17.43 -20.66
CA PHE A 42 -4.53 18.40 -19.58
C PHE A 42 -5.94 18.56 -19.00
N PHE A 43 -6.11 18.30 -17.73
CA PHE A 43 -7.40 18.48 -17.05
C PHE A 43 -7.40 19.84 -16.33
N ASP A 44 -8.10 20.83 -16.94
CA ASP A 44 -8.17 22.19 -16.39
C ASP A 44 -9.04 22.31 -15.13
N ASP A 45 -9.98 21.42 -14.94
CA ASP A 45 -10.92 21.45 -13.81
C ASP A 45 -10.70 20.28 -12.86
N ILE A 46 -9.85 20.49 -11.89
CA ILE A 46 -9.74 19.58 -10.76
C ILE A 46 -10.88 19.86 -9.79
N LYS A 47 -12.07 19.39 -10.11
CA LYS A 47 -13.12 19.27 -9.09
C LYS A 47 -12.66 18.26 -8.06
N ALA A 48 -12.42 18.72 -6.83
CA ALA A 48 -12.27 17.81 -5.71
C ALA A 48 -13.45 16.83 -5.77
N GLN A 49 -13.21 15.58 -6.14
CA GLN A 49 -14.22 14.56 -5.95
C GLN A 49 -14.48 14.50 -4.45
N ASN A 50 -15.56 15.17 -4.05
CA ASN A 50 -16.05 15.09 -2.68
C ASN A 50 -16.56 13.67 -2.47
N ILE A 51 -15.68 12.79 -2.01
CA ILE A 51 -16.05 11.46 -1.53
C ILE A 51 -16.88 11.56 -0.25
N PHE A 52 -17.07 12.76 0.28
CA PHE A 52 -17.87 13.09 1.47
C PHE A 52 -19.35 12.66 1.40
N GLY A 53 -19.85 12.23 0.25
CA GLY A 53 -21.24 11.79 0.11
C GLY A 53 -21.47 10.28 0.28
N VAL A 54 -20.41 9.46 0.28
CA VAL A 54 -20.57 8.01 0.35
C VAL A 54 -20.42 7.55 1.80
N THR A 55 -21.53 7.22 2.41
CA THR A 55 -21.59 6.84 3.84
C THR A 55 -21.76 5.33 4.06
N HIS A 56 -21.98 4.56 2.99
CA HIS A 56 -22.32 3.15 3.07
C HIS A 56 -21.57 2.32 2.02
N LYS A 57 -21.36 1.06 2.31
CA LYS A 57 -20.83 0.10 1.33
C LYS A 57 -21.87 -0.23 0.26
N THR A 58 -21.41 -0.41 -0.98
CA THR A 58 -22.28 -0.84 -2.10
C THR A 58 -22.34 -2.36 -2.18
N ASN A 59 -23.41 -2.86 -2.78
CA ASN A 59 -23.51 -4.27 -3.16
C ASN A 59 -22.93 -4.57 -4.56
N LYS A 60 -22.29 -3.57 -5.20
CA LYS A 60 -21.59 -3.69 -6.48
C LYS A 60 -20.09 -3.44 -6.27
N PRO A 61 -19.38 -4.34 -5.60
CA PRO A 61 -17.97 -4.13 -5.31
C PRO A 61 -17.11 -4.23 -6.57
N THR A 62 -16.10 -3.37 -6.65
CA THR A 62 -14.98 -3.53 -7.60
C THR A 62 -13.86 -4.38 -7.01
N ALA A 63 -13.78 -4.45 -5.67
CA ALA A 63 -12.84 -5.31 -4.97
C ALA A 63 -13.48 -5.99 -3.75
N LEU A 64 -13.18 -7.28 -3.60
CA LEU A 64 -13.49 -8.07 -2.41
C LEU A 64 -12.21 -8.43 -1.67
N ARG A 65 -12.17 -8.17 -0.36
CA ARG A 65 -11.14 -8.65 0.57
C ARG A 65 -11.74 -9.67 1.49
N ILE A 66 -11.27 -10.90 1.40
CA ILE A 66 -11.85 -12.03 2.12
C ILE A 66 -10.84 -12.51 3.15
N LEU A 67 -11.20 -12.38 4.43
CA LEU A 67 -10.46 -12.94 5.55
C LEU A 67 -10.94 -14.39 5.77
N LEU A 68 -10.07 -15.35 5.46
CA LEU A 68 -10.36 -16.78 5.57
C LEU A 68 -10.33 -17.26 7.02
N GLY A 69 -9.53 -16.64 7.88
CA GLY A 69 -9.38 -16.92 9.30
C GLY A 69 -8.03 -16.44 9.84
N HIS A 70 -7.75 -16.69 11.11
CA HIS A 70 -6.55 -16.17 11.79
C HIS A 70 -5.45 -17.22 12.02
N ALA A 71 -5.67 -18.51 11.69
CA ALA A 71 -4.63 -19.52 11.82
C ALA A 71 -3.41 -19.18 10.96
N CYS A 72 -2.23 -19.27 11.56
CA CYS A 72 -0.96 -19.05 10.91
C CYS A 72 0.07 -20.03 11.48
N ASN A 73 0.96 -20.49 10.63
CA ASN A 73 2.09 -21.33 11.03
C ASN A 73 3.36 -20.53 11.36
N TYR A 74 3.28 -19.19 11.34
CA TYR A 74 4.32 -18.27 11.80
C TYR A 74 3.82 -17.44 12.98
N SER A 75 4.76 -16.87 13.76
CA SER A 75 4.49 -16.00 14.90
C SER A 75 5.33 -14.73 14.86
N CYS A 76 5.24 -13.99 13.75
CA CYS A 76 6.03 -12.77 13.52
C CYS A 76 5.83 -11.75 14.64
N GLY A 77 6.92 -11.17 15.17
CA GLY A 77 6.87 -10.27 16.33
C GLY A 77 6.07 -8.98 16.09
N TYR A 78 6.03 -8.50 14.86
CA TYR A 78 5.30 -7.29 14.45
C TYR A 78 3.92 -7.58 13.81
N CYS A 79 3.44 -8.82 13.86
CA CYS A 79 2.17 -9.17 13.22
C CYS A 79 1.00 -8.45 13.88
N MET A 80 0.25 -7.70 13.07
CA MET A 80 -0.95 -6.99 13.57
C MET A 80 -2.12 -7.93 13.91
N GLN A 81 -2.04 -9.19 13.51
CA GLN A 81 -3.04 -10.22 13.83
C GLN A 81 -2.61 -11.13 15.00
N LYS A 82 -1.45 -10.85 15.62
CA LYS A 82 -0.84 -11.75 16.60
C LYS A 82 -1.77 -12.12 17.75
N ASP A 83 -2.54 -11.14 18.23
CA ASP A 83 -3.43 -11.30 19.39
C ASP A 83 -4.90 -11.33 18.97
N ILE A 84 -5.20 -11.33 17.67
CA ILE A 84 -6.56 -11.43 17.14
C ILE A 84 -6.88 -12.89 16.81
N GLY A 85 -7.87 -13.42 17.47
CA GLY A 85 -8.30 -14.80 17.25
C GLY A 85 -7.34 -15.86 17.78
N ASN A 86 -7.62 -17.11 17.46
CA ASN A 86 -6.78 -18.25 17.87
C ASN A 86 -5.85 -18.64 16.69
N PRO A 87 -4.53 -18.45 16.77
CA PRO A 87 -3.60 -18.81 15.70
C PRO A 87 -3.58 -20.33 15.43
N ASN A 88 -4.08 -21.15 16.37
CA ASN A 88 -4.22 -22.59 16.25
C ASN A 88 -5.64 -23.02 15.84
N GLU A 89 -6.53 -22.06 15.56
CA GLU A 89 -7.87 -22.36 15.08
C GLU A 89 -7.78 -23.16 13.79
N ARG A 90 -8.31 -24.37 13.81
CA ARG A 90 -8.36 -25.16 12.57
C ARG A 90 -9.41 -24.58 11.65
N PRO A 91 -9.11 -24.47 10.33
CA PRO A 91 -10.11 -24.08 9.36
C PRO A 91 -11.31 -25.03 9.44
N GLU A 92 -12.46 -24.50 9.78
CA GLU A 92 -13.72 -25.25 9.75
C GLU A 92 -14.44 -24.90 8.46
N ASN A 93 -14.63 -25.88 7.57
CA ASN A 93 -15.36 -25.71 6.30
C ASN A 93 -16.84 -25.35 6.49
N PHE A 94 -17.31 -25.26 7.73
CA PHE A 94 -18.71 -25.02 8.09
C PHE A 94 -19.29 -23.71 7.49
N TRP A 95 -18.46 -22.69 7.33
CA TRP A 95 -18.92 -21.38 6.84
C TRP A 95 -18.83 -21.21 5.32
N LEU A 96 -18.22 -22.12 4.60
CA LEU A 96 -17.98 -21.99 3.17
C LEU A 96 -19.28 -21.92 2.36
N GLU A 97 -20.18 -22.88 2.53
CA GLU A 97 -21.43 -22.90 1.77
C GLU A 97 -22.32 -21.69 2.10
N PRO A 98 -22.58 -21.33 3.38
CA PRO A 98 -23.28 -20.09 3.74
C PRO A 98 -22.63 -18.83 3.18
N PHE A 99 -21.29 -18.75 3.11
CA PHE A 99 -20.58 -17.63 2.53
C PHE A 99 -20.82 -17.55 1.01
N ILE A 100 -20.69 -18.65 0.29
CA ILE A 100 -20.95 -18.74 -1.15
C ILE A 100 -22.38 -18.29 -1.47
N GLU A 101 -23.37 -18.82 -0.75
CA GLU A 101 -24.77 -18.45 -0.90
C GLU A 101 -24.98 -16.95 -0.66
N SER A 102 -24.37 -16.41 0.41
CA SER A 102 -24.47 -14.99 0.75
C SER A 102 -23.87 -14.10 -0.33
N VAL A 103 -22.71 -14.45 -0.88
CA VAL A 103 -22.06 -13.71 -1.98
C VAL A 103 -22.97 -13.71 -3.21
N GLN A 104 -23.49 -14.86 -3.62
CA GLN A 104 -24.36 -15.00 -4.78
C GLN A 104 -25.70 -14.27 -4.63
N THR A 105 -26.24 -14.23 -3.41
CA THR A 105 -27.56 -13.63 -3.15
C THR A 105 -27.50 -12.12 -3.00
N HIS A 106 -26.43 -11.60 -2.39
CA HIS A 106 -26.39 -10.20 -1.95
C HIS A 106 -25.48 -9.30 -2.75
N LEU A 107 -24.53 -9.84 -3.55
CA LEU A 107 -23.61 -9.05 -4.34
C LEU A 107 -23.90 -9.13 -5.84
N ASP A 108 -23.80 -7.98 -6.49
CA ASP A 108 -23.70 -7.88 -7.95
C ASP A 108 -22.21 -7.85 -8.33
N LEU A 109 -21.72 -8.95 -8.86
CA LEU A 109 -20.31 -9.16 -9.16
C LEU A 109 -19.90 -8.68 -10.56
N ALA A 110 -20.78 -8.01 -11.29
CA ALA A 110 -20.51 -7.59 -12.67
C ALA A 110 -19.31 -6.65 -12.81
N GLN A 111 -19.08 -5.82 -11.79
CA GLN A 111 -17.96 -4.86 -11.76
C GLN A 111 -16.76 -5.35 -10.93
N LEU A 112 -16.82 -6.57 -10.40
CA LEU A 112 -15.75 -7.10 -9.57
C LEU A 112 -14.51 -7.38 -10.43
N GLU A 113 -13.43 -6.69 -10.15
CA GLU A 113 -12.13 -6.82 -10.83
C GLU A 113 -11.09 -7.52 -9.94
N ARG A 114 -11.13 -7.27 -8.65
CA ARG A 114 -10.09 -7.74 -7.71
C ARG A 114 -10.66 -8.54 -6.56
N VAL A 115 -10.03 -9.67 -6.28
CA VAL A 115 -10.30 -10.52 -5.12
C VAL A 115 -9.02 -10.69 -4.33
N GLU A 116 -9.00 -10.21 -3.10
CA GLU A 116 -7.85 -10.31 -2.19
C GLU A 116 -8.15 -11.36 -1.13
N LEU A 117 -7.29 -12.37 -1.02
CA LEU A 117 -7.42 -13.47 -0.08
C LEU A 117 -6.40 -13.29 1.05
N TRP A 118 -6.94 -13.14 2.25
CA TRP A 118 -6.21 -12.84 3.47
C TRP A 118 -6.48 -13.90 4.54
N GLY A 119 -5.57 -14.00 5.50
CA GLY A 119 -5.72 -14.84 6.68
C GLY A 119 -4.54 -14.61 7.63
N GLY A 120 -4.36 -15.48 8.62
CA GLY A 120 -3.06 -15.66 9.23
C GLY A 120 -2.10 -16.16 8.15
N GLU A 121 -2.35 -17.38 7.63
CA GLU A 121 -1.76 -17.88 6.40
C GLU A 121 -2.86 -18.47 5.49
N PRO A 122 -3.17 -17.84 4.34
CA PRO A 122 -4.29 -18.26 3.48
C PRO A 122 -4.21 -19.69 2.98
N PHE A 123 -3.03 -20.23 2.72
CA PHE A 123 -2.88 -21.61 2.22
C PHE A 123 -3.16 -22.68 3.27
N LEU A 124 -3.30 -22.33 4.55
CA LEU A 124 -3.84 -23.24 5.55
C LEU A 124 -5.36 -23.45 5.38
N TYR A 125 -6.04 -22.49 4.75
CA TYR A 125 -7.48 -22.52 4.44
C TYR A 125 -7.74 -22.95 2.99
N TRP A 126 -6.89 -23.79 2.42
CA TRP A 126 -6.98 -24.18 1.00
C TRP A 126 -8.34 -24.75 0.62
N ASN A 127 -8.96 -25.52 1.52
CA ASN A 127 -10.25 -26.14 1.26
C ASN A 127 -11.40 -25.12 1.14
N ASP A 128 -11.28 -23.97 1.76
CA ASP A 128 -12.22 -22.85 1.63
C ASP A 128 -11.80 -21.92 0.48
N MET A 129 -10.51 -21.62 0.37
CA MET A 129 -9.97 -20.70 -0.60
C MET A 129 -10.23 -21.15 -2.04
N MET A 130 -9.99 -22.43 -2.34
CA MET A 130 -10.14 -22.98 -3.70
C MET A 130 -11.58 -22.86 -4.24
N PRO A 131 -12.66 -23.25 -3.53
CA PRO A 131 -14.03 -23.07 -3.99
C PRO A 131 -14.41 -21.59 -4.16
N ILE A 132 -13.95 -20.72 -3.26
CA ILE A 132 -14.18 -19.27 -3.36
C ILE A 132 -13.53 -18.72 -4.64
N MET A 133 -12.28 -19.10 -4.92
CA MET A 133 -11.61 -18.69 -6.16
C MET A 133 -12.34 -19.21 -7.40
N LYS A 134 -12.81 -20.45 -7.40
CA LYS A 134 -13.60 -21.01 -8.51
C LYS A 134 -14.90 -20.24 -8.74
N LEU A 135 -15.62 -19.90 -7.67
CA LEU A 135 -16.85 -19.13 -7.73
C LEU A 135 -16.63 -17.76 -8.38
N LEU A 136 -15.53 -17.12 -8.00
CA LEU A 136 -15.22 -15.73 -8.40
C LEU A 136 -14.34 -15.63 -9.66
N ASP A 137 -14.02 -16.75 -10.30
CA ASP A 137 -13.11 -16.79 -11.45
C ASP A 137 -13.76 -16.24 -12.74
N ALA A 138 -13.08 -15.29 -13.38
CA ALA A 138 -13.40 -14.75 -14.69
C ALA A 138 -12.13 -14.19 -15.35
N GLU A 139 -12.11 -14.04 -16.68
CA GLU A 139 -10.93 -13.58 -17.45
C GLU A 139 -10.40 -12.22 -16.99
N HIS A 140 -11.29 -11.31 -16.59
CA HIS A 140 -10.93 -9.97 -16.14
C HIS A 140 -10.66 -9.89 -14.63
N ARG A 141 -10.64 -11.01 -13.90
CA ARG A 141 -10.43 -11.05 -12.45
C ARG A 141 -8.96 -11.15 -12.10
N HIS A 142 -8.58 -10.42 -11.06
CA HIS A 142 -7.25 -10.44 -10.50
C HIS A 142 -7.32 -10.92 -9.06
N PHE A 143 -6.78 -12.09 -8.79
CA PHE A 143 -6.66 -12.62 -7.44
C PHE A 143 -5.34 -12.11 -6.82
N TYR A 144 -5.40 -11.53 -5.64
CA TYR A 144 -4.23 -11.20 -4.82
C TYR A 144 -4.22 -12.10 -3.60
N ILE A 145 -3.14 -12.83 -3.39
CA ILE A 145 -2.97 -13.73 -2.25
C ILE A 145 -1.76 -13.26 -1.46
N SER A 146 -2.00 -12.77 -0.22
CA SER A 146 -0.92 -12.43 0.70
C SER A 146 -0.55 -13.65 1.53
N THR A 147 0.66 -14.17 1.39
CA THR A 147 1.09 -15.45 1.99
C THR A 147 2.53 -15.39 2.48
N ASN A 148 2.85 -16.16 3.51
CA ASN A 148 4.24 -16.40 3.90
C ASN A 148 4.95 -17.43 2.98
N GLY A 149 4.24 -18.05 2.08
CA GLY A 149 4.75 -18.98 1.07
C GLY A 149 5.13 -20.38 1.57
N SER A 150 5.20 -20.61 2.87
CA SER A 150 5.69 -21.86 3.46
C SER A 150 4.79 -23.07 3.16
N ALA A 151 3.50 -22.82 2.93
CA ALA A 151 2.49 -23.84 2.66
C ALA A 151 2.28 -24.11 1.15
N LEU A 152 3.05 -23.49 0.26
CA LEU A 152 2.96 -23.71 -1.19
C LEU A 152 3.33 -25.16 -1.56
N ARG A 153 2.53 -25.78 -2.43
CA ARG A 153 2.67 -27.19 -2.88
C ARG A 153 2.20 -27.33 -4.33
N GLN A 154 2.56 -28.44 -4.97
CA GLN A 154 2.20 -28.75 -6.36
C GLN A 154 0.69 -28.61 -6.66
N LYS A 155 -0.17 -29.04 -5.75
CA LYS A 155 -1.64 -28.92 -5.93
C LYS A 155 -2.10 -27.49 -6.20
N HIS A 156 -1.38 -26.47 -5.69
CA HIS A 156 -1.69 -25.07 -5.93
C HIS A 156 -1.31 -24.64 -7.35
N VAL A 157 -0.15 -25.11 -7.85
CA VAL A 157 0.27 -24.92 -9.24
C VAL A 157 -0.79 -25.48 -10.19
N ASP A 158 -1.21 -26.73 -9.95
CA ASP A 158 -2.17 -27.43 -10.79
C ASP A 158 -3.53 -26.71 -10.81
N PHE A 159 -3.95 -26.20 -9.68
CA PHE A 159 -5.18 -25.41 -9.56
C PHE A 159 -5.08 -24.07 -10.30
N PHE A 160 -4.00 -23.30 -10.10
CA PHE A 160 -3.87 -22.00 -10.75
C PHE A 160 -3.80 -22.08 -12.26
N LYS A 161 -3.34 -23.21 -12.83
CA LYS A 161 -3.43 -23.48 -14.26
C LYS A 161 -4.88 -23.46 -14.78
N THR A 162 -5.83 -23.87 -13.97
CA THR A 162 -7.25 -23.98 -14.33
C THR A 162 -8.02 -22.67 -14.30
N LEU A 163 -7.53 -21.65 -13.58
CA LEU A 163 -8.19 -20.35 -13.48
C LEU A 163 -8.19 -19.63 -14.83
N LYS A 164 -9.21 -18.82 -15.05
CA LYS A 164 -9.30 -17.88 -16.19
C LYS A 164 -8.60 -16.56 -15.85
N GLY A 165 -8.79 -16.09 -14.63
CA GLY A 165 -8.20 -14.87 -14.10
C GLY A 165 -6.72 -14.99 -13.78
N SER A 166 -6.09 -13.87 -13.50
CA SER A 166 -4.68 -13.81 -13.08
C SER A 166 -4.51 -13.86 -11.56
N VAL A 167 -3.33 -14.24 -11.11
CA VAL A 167 -2.96 -14.36 -9.69
C VAL A 167 -1.72 -13.53 -9.40
N MET A 168 -1.80 -12.62 -8.44
CA MET A 168 -0.66 -11.94 -7.84
C MET A 168 -0.35 -12.58 -6.50
N MET A 169 0.82 -13.17 -6.38
CA MET A 169 1.33 -13.76 -5.14
C MET A 169 2.14 -12.72 -4.38
N GLY A 170 1.60 -12.19 -3.30
CA GLY A 170 2.31 -11.31 -2.37
C GLY A 170 3.03 -12.16 -1.33
N ILE A 171 4.31 -12.47 -1.56
CA ILE A 171 5.12 -13.24 -0.61
C ILE A 171 5.59 -12.32 0.52
N SER A 172 5.05 -12.57 1.71
CA SER A 172 5.44 -11.88 2.94
C SER A 172 6.76 -12.43 3.46
N HIS A 173 7.86 -11.82 3.04
CA HIS A 173 9.22 -12.23 3.37
C HIS A 173 10.11 -11.01 3.55
N ASP A 174 10.94 -10.96 4.58
CA ASP A 174 11.69 -9.77 4.99
C ASP A 174 13.13 -9.72 4.41
N GLY A 175 13.45 -10.61 3.47
CA GLY A 175 14.80 -10.66 2.90
C GLY A 175 15.84 -11.04 3.96
N PRO A 176 16.92 -10.25 4.15
CA PRO A 176 17.97 -10.55 5.13
C PRO A 176 17.46 -10.68 6.56
N GLY A 177 16.39 -9.97 6.91
CA GLY A 177 15.78 -9.99 8.24
C GLY A 177 14.82 -11.16 8.49
N GLN A 178 14.61 -12.06 7.54
CA GLN A 178 13.57 -13.10 7.61
C GLN A 178 13.62 -13.95 8.88
N GLU A 179 14.80 -14.53 9.18
CA GLU A 179 14.93 -15.46 10.31
C GLU A 179 14.69 -14.78 11.66
N SER A 180 15.12 -13.54 11.83
CA SER A 180 14.96 -12.80 13.08
C SER A 180 13.56 -12.22 13.28
N LEU A 181 12.84 -11.90 12.20
CA LEU A 181 11.58 -11.18 12.24
C LEU A 181 10.36 -12.08 12.07
N ARG A 182 10.45 -13.11 11.23
CA ARG A 182 9.34 -14.02 10.91
C ARG A 182 9.61 -15.46 11.27
N GLY A 183 10.86 -15.90 11.19
CA GLY A 183 11.30 -17.28 11.35
C GLY A 183 11.97 -17.82 10.10
N GLU A 184 11.67 -19.03 9.71
CA GLU A 184 12.39 -19.73 8.66
C GLU A 184 12.35 -19.06 7.28
N ASP A 185 13.49 -19.01 6.59
CA ASP A 185 13.59 -18.61 5.19
C ASP A 185 13.06 -19.73 4.29
N ILE A 186 11.98 -19.43 3.56
CA ILE A 186 11.34 -20.41 2.67
C ILE A 186 12.17 -20.67 1.40
N PHE A 187 13.04 -19.76 1.00
CA PHE A 187 13.84 -19.88 -0.23
C PHE A 187 15.10 -20.76 -0.08
N ILE A 188 15.34 -21.30 1.12
CA ILE A 188 16.29 -22.38 1.34
C ILE A 188 15.66 -23.77 1.14
N LYS A 189 14.31 -23.87 1.06
CA LYS A 189 13.59 -25.14 0.90
C LYS A 189 13.39 -25.48 -0.58
N ASP A 190 14.03 -26.53 -1.05
CA ASP A 190 13.94 -26.99 -2.44
C ASP A 190 12.50 -27.21 -2.91
N SER A 191 11.63 -27.75 -2.03
CA SER A 191 10.22 -28.01 -2.38
C SER A 191 9.44 -26.74 -2.62
N VAL A 192 9.70 -25.67 -1.86
CA VAL A 192 9.07 -24.35 -2.05
C VAL A 192 9.66 -23.69 -3.28
N CYS A 193 10.99 -23.68 -3.41
CA CYS A 193 11.68 -23.13 -4.58
C CYS A 193 11.14 -23.74 -5.88
N LYS A 194 11.04 -25.07 -5.95
CA LYS A 194 10.46 -25.77 -7.11
C LYS A 194 9.04 -25.32 -7.43
N THR A 195 8.20 -25.20 -6.40
CA THR A 195 6.80 -24.76 -6.58
C THR A 195 6.73 -23.31 -7.07
N VAL A 196 7.54 -22.43 -6.50
CA VAL A 196 7.61 -21.00 -6.88
C VAL A 196 8.13 -20.83 -8.30
N THR A 197 9.18 -21.59 -8.70
CA THR A 197 9.67 -21.60 -10.09
C THR A 197 8.57 -21.99 -11.07
N GLN A 198 7.85 -23.10 -10.81
CA GLN A 198 6.75 -23.54 -11.67
C GLN A 198 5.62 -22.52 -11.78
N LEU A 199 5.33 -21.78 -10.70
CA LEU A 199 4.37 -20.67 -10.72
C LEU A 199 4.92 -19.49 -11.52
N GLY A 200 6.21 -19.20 -11.44
CA GLY A 200 6.89 -18.16 -12.21
C GLY A 200 6.84 -18.40 -13.72
N GLU A 201 6.95 -19.67 -14.14
CA GLU A 201 6.82 -20.07 -15.55
C GLU A 201 5.42 -19.75 -16.13
N MET A 202 4.44 -19.50 -15.28
CA MET A 202 3.07 -19.13 -15.69
C MET A 202 2.89 -17.62 -15.93
N TYR A 203 3.96 -16.82 -15.92
CA TYR A 203 3.86 -15.39 -16.24
C TYR A 203 3.26 -15.18 -17.66
N PRO A 204 2.39 -14.19 -17.91
CA PRO A 204 1.90 -13.14 -16.99
C PRO A 204 0.71 -13.54 -16.12
N LYS A 205 0.21 -14.77 -16.21
CA LYS A 205 -0.96 -15.23 -15.43
C LYS A 205 -0.70 -15.26 -13.94
N VAL A 206 0.49 -15.71 -13.51
CA VAL A 206 0.94 -15.64 -12.13
C VAL A 206 2.10 -14.67 -12.04
N GLN A 207 1.98 -13.73 -11.12
CA GLN A 207 2.96 -12.68 -10.86
C GLN A 207 3.37 -12.71 -9.39
N PHE A 208 4.56 -12.23 -9.09
CA PHE A 208 5.10 -12.19 -7.74
C PHE A 208 5.40 -10.78 -7.27
N SER A 209 5.09 -10.53 -5.99
CA SER A 209 5.56 -9.37 -5.25
C SER A 209 6.17 -9.85 -3.94
N PHE A 210 7.41 -9.51 -3.67
CA PHE A 210 8.02 -9.69 -2.35
C PHE A 210 7.63 -8.51 -1.47
N ASN A 211 7.07 -8.78 -0.30
CA ASN A 211 6.51 -7.77 0.58
C ASN A 211 7.27 -7.70 1.91
N PRO A 212 8.51 -7.16 1.92
CA PRO A 212 9.28 -7.00 3.14
C PRO A 212 8.68 -5.92 4.04
N VAL A 213 8.70 -6.17 5.34
CA VAL A 213 8.46 -5.13 6.34
C VAL A 213 9.79 -4.44 6.64
N VAL A 214 9.80 -3.13 6.38
CA VAL A 214 10.95 -2.27 6.67
C VAL A 214 10.88 -1.88 8.14
N SER A 215 11.78 -2.40 8.95
CA SER A 215 11.76 -2.31 10.42
C SER A 215 13.06 -1.72 10.98
N ALA A 216 13.11 -1.45 12.28
CA ALA A 216 14.30 -0.91 12.95
C ALA A 216 15.57 -1.76 12.77
N THR A 217 15.41 -3.07 12.59
CA THR A 217 16.52 -4.03 12.40
C THR A 217 16.67 -4.51 10.97
N ASN A 218 15.84 -4.03 10.04
CA ASN A 218 15.82 -4.44 8.64
C ASN A 218 15.30 -3.27 7.76
N PHE A 219 16.08 -2.20 7.65
CA PHE A 219 15.70 -1.02 6.85
C PHE A 219 16.70 -0.63 5.76
N ASP A 220 17.75 -1.41 5.56
CA ASP A 220 18.62 -1.24 4.39
C ASP A 220 17.90 -1.73 3.12
N LEU A 221 17.36 -0.79 2.36
CA LEU A 221 16.58 -1.10 1.16
C LEU A 221 17.44 -1.70 0.04
N PHE A 222 18.75 -1.45 0.03
CA PHE A 222 19.65 -2.06 -0.95
C PHE A 222 19.93 -3.52 -0.60
N GLU A 223 20.22 -3.84 0.66
CA GLU A 223 20.41 -5.22 1.09
C GLU A 223 19.14 -6.06 0.85
N ILE A 224 17.96 -5.50 1.16
CA ILE A 224 16.68 -6.16 0.88
C ILE A 224 16.50 -6.38 -0.62
N ASN A 225 16.81 -5.37 -1.44
CA ASN A 225 16.76 -5.47 -2.90
C ASN A 225 17.68 -6.58 -3.43
N ASP A 226 18.92 -6.60 -2.99
CA ASP A 226 19.93 -7.53 -3.47
C ASP A 226 19.58 -8.98 -3.10
N TYR A 227 19.03 -9.19 -1.90
CA TYR A 227 18.49 -10.47 -1.49
C TYR A 227 17.40 -10.95 -2.46
N PHE A 228 16.39 -10.14 -2.72
CA PHE A 228 15.27 -10.54 -3.58
C PHE A 228 15.69 -10.64 -5.06
N LYS A 229 16.65 -9.84 -5.49
CA LYS A 229 17.22 -9.99 -6.82
C LYS A 229 17.89 -11.35 -6.97
N ALA A 230 18.71 -11.77 -6.00
CA ALA A 230 19.34 -13.09 -6.01
C ALA A 230 18.28 -14.22 -6.00
N VAL A 231 17.19 -14.07 -5.23
CA VAL A 231 16.08 -15.02 -5.23
C VAL A 231 15.38 -15.06 -6.60
N ALA A 232 15.10 -13.90 -7.18
CA ALA A 232 14.44 -13.80 -8.48
C ALA A 232 15.30 -14.41 -9.60
N ASP A 233 16.60 -14.16 -9.60
CA ASP A 233 17.55 -14.74 -10.56
C ASP A 233 17.63 -16.26 -10.39
N LYS A 234 17.74 -16.76 -9.15
CA LYS A 234 17.78 -18.20 -8.83
C LYS A 234 16.52 -18.94 -9.29
N LEU A 235 15.33 -18.31 -9.17
CA LEU A 235 14.04 -18.96 -9.40
C LEU A 235 13.41 -18.58 -10.76
N GLY A 236 14.08 -17.78 -11.59
CA GLY A 236 13.56 -17.34 -12.89
C GLY A 236 12.41 -16.34 -12.80
N LEU A 237 12.35 -15.50 -11.76
CA LEU A 237 11.27 -14.55 -11.50
C LEU A 237 11.61 -13.13 -11.95
N GLN A 238 12.08 -12.93 -13.19
CA GLN A 238 12.53 -11.62 -13.70
C GLN A 238 11.47 -10.51 -13.66
N HIS A 239 10.20 -10.87 -13.57
CA HIS A 239 9.08 -9.91 -13.48
C HIS A 239 8.58 -9.71 -12.04
N ALA A 240 9.23 -10.31 -11.05
CA ALA A 240 8.89 -10.07 -9.66
C ALA A 240 9.22 -8.63 -9.27
N ARG A 241 8.44 -8.10 -8.33
CA ARG A 241 8.63 -6.75 -7.78
C ARG A 241 8.81 -6.79 -6.27
N ILE A 242 9.32 -5.72 -5.71
CA ILE A 242 9.36 -5.52 -4.26
C ILE A 242 8.28 -4.52 -3.86
N SER A 243 7.53 -4.84 -2.82
CA SER A 243 6.55 -3.93 -2.21
C SER A 243 6.97 -3.64 -0.77
N PHE A 244 7.79 -2.62 -0.60
CA PHE A 244 8.26 -2.20 0.72
C PHE A 244 7.11 -1.68 1.57
N VAL A 245 7.02 -2.14 2.81
CA VAL A 245 6.01 -1.74 3.78
C VAL A 245 6.70 -1.28 5.06
N PRO A 246 6.73 0.03 5.37
CA PRO A 246 7.28 0.49 6.65
C PRO A 246 6.52 -0.12 7.83
N ALA A 247 7.26 -0.59 8.83
CA ALA A 247 6.70 -1.11 10.07
C ALA A 247 5.91 -0.01 10.79
N ARG A 248 4.74 -0.37 11.29
CA ARG A 248 3.84 0.52 12.04
C ARG A 248 3.48 -0.08 13.38
N ILE A 249 3.23 0.77 14.34
CA ILE A 249 2.55 0.36 15.57
C ILE A 249 1.05 0.25 15.26
N TYR A 250 0.47 -0.88 15.63
CA TYR A 250 -0.97 -1.09 15.64
C TYR A 250 -1.39 -1.32 17.10
N ASP A 251 -2.39 -0.57 17.53
CA ASP A 251 -2.98 -0.70 18.86
C ASP A 251 -4.48 -0.49 18.71
N ASP A 252 -5.18 -1.58 18.58
CA ASP A 252 -6.64 -1.57 18.52
C ASP A 252 -7.29 -2.00 19.86
N SER A 253 -6.49 -2.05 20.94
CA SER A 253 -6.79 -2.53 22.29
C SER A 253 -6.98 -4.04 22.44
N ASP A 254 -7.25 -4.74 21.34
CA ASP A 254 -7.34 -6.20 21.31
C ASP A 254 -6.09 -6.83 20.70
N SER A 255 -5.34 -6.03 19.93
CA SER A 255 -4.08 -6.43 19.32
C SER A 255 -3.09 -5.27 19.34
N VAL A 256 -1.96 -5.47 20.03
CA VAL A 256 -0.85 -4.52 20.07
C VAL A 256 0.39 -5.20 19.53
N ASN A 257 0.90 -4.71 18.40
CA ASN A 257 2.17 -5.20 17.92
C ASN A 257 3.34 -4.53 18.66
N SER A 258 4.48 -5.21 18.68
CA SER A 258 5.67 -4.71 19.39
C SER A 258 6.19 -3.40 18.78
N ALA A 259 6.32 -2.38 19.62
CA ALA A 259 6.94 -1.12 19.26
C ALA A 259 8.46 -1.22 18.98
N ASP A 260 9.06 -2.38 19.25
CA ASP A 260 10.50 -2.59 19.05
C ASP A 260 10.90 -2.77 17.59
N HIS A 261 9.91 -3.12 16.74
CA HIS A 261 10.15 -3.29 15.31
C HIS A 261 10.02 -1.99 14.50
N VAL A 262 9.55 -0.91 15.09
CA VAL A 262 9.35 0.34 14.36
C VAL A 262 10.59 1.22 14.41
N ILE A 263 10.82 1.93 13.31
CA ILE A 263 11.94 2.87 13.19
C ILE A 263 11.64 4.10 14.03
N LYS A 264 12.46 4.41 15.03
CA LYS A 264 12.26 5.51 15.99
C LYS A 264 13.57 6.17 16.42
N GLY A 265 13.46 7.34 17.03
CA GLY A 265 14.60 8.03 17.65
C GLY A 265 15.72 8.34 16.65
N ASP A 266 16.91 7.91 17.01
CA ASP A 266 18.16 8.18 16.29
C ASP A 266 18.22 7.47 14.93
N LEU A 267 17.39 6.44 14.68
CA LEU A 267 17.31 5.76 13.41
C LEU A 267 16.55 6.55 12.33
N LEU A 268 15.73 7.53 12.71
CA LEU A 268 14.94 8.29 11.74
C LEU A 268 15.77 9.07 10.70
N PRO A 269 16.87 9.76 11.08
CA PRO A 269 17.74 10.42 10.10
C PRO A 269 18.41 9.44 9.13
N GLU A 270 18.90 8.31 9.65
CA GLU A 270 19.53 7.27 8.84
C GLU A 270 18.52 6.63 7.87
N PHE A 271 17.33 6.31 8.36
CA PHE A 271 16.24 5.83 7.53
C PHE A 271 15.87 6.82 6.41
N LYS A 272 15.79 8.12 6.74
CA LYS A 272 15.55 9.16 5.73
C LYS A 272 16.61 9.14 4.63
N GLN A 273 17.88 9.07 5.01
CA GLN A 273 18.98 9.01 4.06
C GLN A 273 18.91 7.73 3.21
N MET A 274 18.58 6.60 3.81
CA MET A 274 18.43 5.32 3.13
C MET A 274 17.34 5.38 2.04
N VAL A 275 16.14 5.82 2.40
CA VAL A 275 15.01 5.92 1.45
C VAL A 275 15.35 6.86 0.30
N ASP A 276 15.92 8.02 0.58
CA ASP A 276 16.30 9.00 -0.45
C ASP A 276 17.38 8.45 -1.39
N SER A 277 18.41 7.80 -0.85
CA SER A 277 19.48 7.18 -1.62
C SER A 277 18.99 6.06 -2.53
N TYR A 278 18.11 5.20 -2.00
CA TYR A 278 17.51 4.10 -2.77
C TYR A 278 16.65 4.62 -3.92
N LEU A 279 15.79 5.62 -3.67
CA LEU A 279 14.95 6.22 -4.71
C LEU A 279 15.78 6.88 -5.81
N LYS A 280 16.82 7.62 -5.45
CA LYS A 280 17.75 8.25 -6.43
C LYS A 280 18.43 7.20 -7.30
N ALA A 281 18.92 6.12 -6.70
CA ALA A 281 19.55 5.02 -7.43
C ALA A 281 18.55 4.32 -8.37
N ALA A 282 17.35 4.00 -7.90
CA ALA A 282 16.32 3.35 -8.70
C ALA A 282 15.85 4.22 -9.89
N ILE A 283 15.72 5.52 -9.68
CA ILE A 283 15.35 6.47 -10.75
C ILE A 283 16.48 6.62 -11.77
N ARG A 284 17.74 6.68 -11.30
CA ARG A 284 18.91 6.75 -12.19
C ARG A 284 18.98 5.51 -13.08
N GLN A 285 18.81 4.32 -12.49
CA GLN A 285 18.81 3.07 -13.24
C GLN A 285 17.73 3.04 -14.32
N LYS A 286 16.51 3.53 -14.05
CA LYS A 286 15.45 3.62 -15.06
C LYS A 286 15.78 4.54 -16.22
N LYS A 287 16.62 5.57 -16.00
CA LYS A 287 17.05 6.50 -17.05
C LYS A 287 18.21 5.96 -17.89
N GLU A 288 19.17 5.34 -17.25
CA GLU A 288 20.45 4.95 -17.83
C GLU A 288 20.52 3.47 -18.24
N GLY A 289 19.55 2.69 -17.80
CA GLY A 289 19.56 1.22 -17.91
C GLY A 289 20.41 0.57 -16.83
N GLY A 290 20.10 -0.66 -16.51
CA GLY A 290 20.82 -1.47 -15.51
C GLY A 290 19.87 -2.45 -14.83
N ASP A 291 20.42 -3.48 -14.22
CA ASP A 291 19.62 -4.57 -13.62
C ASP A 291 19.82 -4.70 -12.09
N HIS A 292 20.34 -3.66 -11.44
CA HIS A 292 20.68 -3.76 -10.02
C HIS A 292 19.50 -3.59 -9.08
N ILE A 293 18.51 -2.77 -9.46
CA ILE A 293 17.35 -2.47 -8.61
C ILE A 293 16.09 -3.04 -9.25
N MET A 294 15.39 -3.88 -8.50
CA MET A 294 14.13 -4.47 -8.91
C MET A 294 13.02 -3.42 -8.99
N ASN A 295 12.02 -3.67 -9.82
CA ASN A 295 10.80 -2.86 -9.82
C ASN A 295 10.18 -2.83 -8.42
N SER A 296 9.80 -1.65 -7.95
CA SER A 296 9.26 -1.50 -6.61
C SER A 296 8.04 -0.58 -6.59
N ASN A 297 7.17 -0.79 -5.58
CA ASN A 297 6.00 0.03 -5.39
C ASN A 297 6.34 1.53 -5.25
N ILE A 298 7.46 1.87 -4.62
CA ILE A 298 7.85 3.26 -4.38
C ILE A 298 8.11 3.99 -5.69
N VAL A 299 8.84 3.37 -6.61
CA VAL A 299 9.26 4.00 -7.86
C VAL A 299 8.16 3.93 -8.92
N ASP A 300 7.54 2.75 -9.08
CA ASP A 300 6.59 2.54 -10.16
C ASP A 300 5.22 3.12 -9.88
N ASN A 301 4.73 2.96 -8.65
CA ASN A 301 3.43 3.45 -8.28
C ASN A 301 3.51 4.88 -7.69
N ASP A 302 4.22 5.05 -6.56
CA ASP A 302 4.10 6.30 -5.81
C ASP A 302 4.76 7.48 -6.52
N VAL A 303 6.01 7.34 -6.95
CA VAL A 303 6.70 8.41 -7.70
C VAL A 303 6.05 8.63 -9.07
N GLY A 304 5.69 7.55 -9.77
CA GLY A 304 5.06 7.61 -11.08
C GLY A 304 3.68 8.27 -11.03
N VAL A 305 2.83 7.86 -10.10
CA VAL A 305 1.47 8.43 -9.91
C VAL A 305 1.54 9.90 -9.51
N LEU A 306 2.43 10.28 -8.59
CA LEU A 306 2.59 11.69 -8.22
C LEU A 306 3.08 12.53 -9.39
N LYS A 307 4.09 12.05 -10.12
CA LYS A 307 4.59 12.73 -11.32
C LYS A 307 3.48 12.92 -12.37
N TYR A 308 2.69 11.88 -12.64
CA TYR A 308 1.55 11.96 -13.54
C TYR A 308 0.53 13.01 -13.06
N ALA A 309 0.16 12.97 -11.77
CA ALA A 309 -0.78 13.91 -11.18
C ALA A 309 -0.29 15.37 -11.26
N LEU A 310 1.01 15.60 -11.07
CA LEU A 310 1.61 16.94 -11.19
C LEU A 310 1.63 17.44 -12.64
N LEU A 311 1.93 16.58 -13.61
CA LEU A 311 1.99 16.94 -15.03
C LEU A 311 0.61 17.19 -15.63
N THR A 312 -0.38 16.42 -15.25
CA THR A 312 -1.74 16.48 -15.80
C THR A 312 -2.69 17.28 -14.93
N ARG A 313 -2.24 17.75 -13.77
CA ARG A 313 -3.08 18.29 -12.68
C ARG A 313 -4.21 17.34 -12.27
N HIS A 314 -4.11 16.08 -12.65
CA HIS A 314 -5.07 15.07 -12.23
C HIS A 314 -5.04 14.92 -10.72
N GLN A 315 -6.18 14.92 -10.08
CA GLN A 315 -6.22 14.64 -8.65
C GLN A 315 -5.91 13.18 -8.42
N ILE A 316 -4.89 12.93 -7.61
CA ILE A 316 -4.80 11.64 -6.93
C ILE A 316 -6.08 11.52 -6.11
N PRO A 317 -6.94 10.51 -6.35
CA PRO A 317 -8.19 10.39 -5.63
C PRO A 317 -7.92 10.49 -4.13
N ILE A 318 -8.52 11.48 -3.50
CA ILE A 318 -8.51 11.58 -2.05
C ILE A 318 -9.58 10.63 -1.57
N THR A 319 -9.19 9.38 -1.38
CA THR A 319 -9.86 8.57 -0.38
C THR A 319 -9.56 9.29 0.93
N MET A 320 -10.57 9.57 1.71
CA MET A 320 -10.45 10.54 2.81
C MET A 320 -9.42 10.17 3.85
N THR A 321 -9.08 8.89 3.99
CA THR A 321 -8.37 8.42 5.16
C THR A 321 -7.48 7.22 4.95
N SER A 322 -7.46 6.57 3.79
CA SER A 322 -6.60 5.40 3.66
C SER A 322 -6.04 5.17 2.26
N SER A 323 -4.75 4.89 2.22
CA SER A 323 -4.09 4.41 1.01
C SER A 323 -4.60 3.02 0.59
N CYS A 324 -5.19 2.26 1.51
CA CYS A 324 -5.72 0.92 1.25
C CYS A 324 -7.16 0.92 0.70
N GLY A 325 -7.86 2.06 0.68
CA GLY A 325 -9.25 2.15 0.21
C GLY A 325 -10.29 1.51 1.15
N ALA A 326 -9.98 1.34 2.43
CA ALA A 326 -10.94 0.81 3.41
C ALA A 326 -12.22 1.65 3.50
N ASP A 327 -12.11 2.94 3.20
CA ASP A 327 -13.17 3.94 3.15
C ASP A 327 -13.88 4.03 1.78
N ALA A 328 -13.45 3.32 0.77
CA ALA A 328 -14.15 3.28 -0.50
C ALA A 328 -15.45 2.46 -0.40
N ALA A 329 -16.51 2.95 -1.05
CA ALA A 329 -17.80 2.26 -1.03
C ALA A 329 -17.78 0.89 -1.72
N ASP A 330 -17.00 0.79 -2.76
CA ASP A 330 -16.91 -0.35 -3.67
C ASP A 330 -15.79 -1.35 -3.32
N ILE A 331 -15.02 -1.08 -2.26
CA ILE A 331 -14.09 -2.04 -1.69
C ILE A 331 -14.74 -2.68 -0.46
N LEU A 332 -15.08 -3.94 -0.56
CA LEU A 332 -15.76 -4.67 0.50
C LEU A 332 -14.80 -5.66 1.17
N SER A 333 -14.50 -5.42 2.44
CA SER A 333 -13.73 -6.35 3.27
C SER A 333 -14.69 -7.17 4.13
N MET A 334 -14.55 -8.49 4.14
CA MET A 334 -15.42 -9.38 4.92
C MET A 334 -14.65 -10.62 5.38
N ASP A 335 -15.12 -11.23 6.44
CA ASP A 335 -14.69 -12.58 6.80
C ASP A 335 -15.59 -13.66 6.14
N ILE A 336 -15.17 -14.91 6.25
CA ILE A 336 -15.92 -16.04 5.67
C ILE A 336 -17.27 -16.30 6.36
N ARG A 337 -17.58 -15.62 7.47
CA ARG A 337 -18.90 -15.61 8.12
C ARG A 337 -19.84 -14.57 7.53
N GLY A 338 -19.35 -13.73 6.59
CA GLY A 338 -20.10 -12.65 5.98
C GLY A 338 -20.12 -11.35 6.78
N ASN A 339 -19.36 -11.25 7.88
CA ASN A 339 -19.19 -10.01 8.63
C ASN A 339 -18.37 -9.02 7.82
N VAL A 340 -18.91 -7.83 7.60
CA VAL A 340 -18.20 -6.76 6.90
C VAL A 340 -17.29 -6.03 7.88
N ARG A 341 -16.01 -5.98 7.58
CA ARG A 341 -14.95 -5.40 8.41
C ARG A 341 -14.39 -4.12 7.78
N LEU A 342 -13.86 -3.24 8.58
CA LEU A 342 -13.11 -2.09 8.08
C LEU A 342 -11.80 -2.56 7.39
N CYS A 343 -11.12 -3.50 8.01
CA CYS A 343 -9.87 -4.06 7.55
C CYS A 343 -9.79 -5.54 7.93
N PRO A 344 -9.22 -6.44 7.10
CA PRO A 344 -9.04 -7.85 7.46
C PRO A 344 -8.06 -8.06 8.64
N HIS A 345 -7.29 -7.02 8.99
CA HIS A 345 -6.30 -7.07 10.07
C HIS A 345 -6.79 -6.50 11.40
N THR A 346 -8.06 -6.20 11.55
CA THR A 346 -8.61 -5.63 12.78
C THR A 346 -9.41 -6.65 13.58
N SER A 347 -9.55 -6.39 14.87
CA SER A 347 -10.41 -7.13 15.75
C SER A 347 -11.90 -6.96 15.38
N GLU A 348 -12.78 -7.78 15.98
CA GLU A 348 -14.21 -7.77 15.69
C GLU A 348 -14.90 -6.44 16.04
N LYS A 349 -14.32 -5.62 16.90
CA LYS A 349 -14.87 -4.29 17.24
C LYS A 349 -14.97 -3.35 16.03
N PHE A 350 -14.23 -3.61 14.95
CA PHE A 350 -14.30 -2.87 13.70
C PHE A 350 -15.22 -3.53 12.66
N THR A 351 -16.11 -4.42 13.09
CA THR A 351 -17.16 -4.99 12.25
C THR A 351 -18.25 -3.95 12.04
N GLY A 352 -18.50 -3.60 10.77
CA GLY A 352 -19.47 -2.57 10.38
C GLY A 352 -20.88 -3.12 10.17
N GLY A 353 -21.05 -4.44 10.11
CA GLY A 353 -22.30 -5.13 9.81
C GLY A 353 -22.11 -6.45 9.09
N HIS A 354 -23.09 -6.85 8.28
CA HIS A 354 -23.09 -8.14 7.59
C HIS A 354 -23.46 -7.98 6.11
N ILE A 355 -22.97 -8.87 5.26
CA ILE A 355 -23.18 -8.85 3.80
C ILE A 355 -24.66 -8.86 3.40
N ASN A 356 -25.54 -9.48 4.19
CA ASN A 356 -26.99 -9.52 3.92
C ASN A 356 -27.70 -8.17 4.15
N ASN A 357 -27.02 -7.19 4.74
CA ASN A 357 -27.57 -5.85 4.99
C ASN A 357 -26.51 -4.75 4.75
N LEU A 358 -25.97 -4.66 3.55
CA LEU A 358 -24.92 -3.67 3.21
C LEU A 358 -25.39 -2.22 3.32
N LYS A 359 -26.69 -1.94 3.15
CA LYS A 359 -27.26 -0.60 3.36
C LYS A 359 -27.12 -0.13 4.82
N GLY A 360 -27.03 -1.08 5.77
CA GLY A 360 -26.80 -0.79 7.18
C GLY A 360 -25.31 -0.65 7.54
N VAL A 361 -24.39 -1.05 6.63
CA VAL A 361 -22.95 -0.99 6.89
C VAL A 361 -22.44 0.43 6.65
N LYS A 362 -22.25 1.13 7.75
CA LYS A 362 -21.63 2.46 7.70
C LYS A 362 -20.13 2.34 7.45
N ILE A 363 -19.59 3.23 6.66
CA ILE A 363 -18.15 3.38 6.49
C ILE A 363 -17.63 4.07 7.76
N ILE A 364 -17.03 3.30 8.65
CA ILE A 364 -16.51 3.75 9.95
C ILE A 364 -15.08 4.29 9.76
N GLY A 365 -14.72 5.30 10.53
CA GLY A 365 -13.35 5.83 10.56
C GLY A 365 -13.09 6.97 9.58
N LEU A 366 -14.07 7.35 8.79
CA LEU A 366 -13.95 8.42 7.78
C LEU A 366 -13.92 9.83 8.37
N THR A 367 -14.29 9.99 9.60
CA THR A 367 -14.22 11.25 10.34
C THR A 367 -12.80 11.65 10.71
N LEU A 368 -11.84 10.81 10.35
CA LEU A 368 -10.42 11.07 10.53
C LEU A 368 -9.88 12.09 9.52
N ASP A 369 -10.70 13.04 9.13
CA ASP A 369 -10.16 14.32 8.71
C ASP A 369 -9.46 14.92 9.94
N ARG A 370 -8.24 14.47 10.15
CA ARG A 370 -7.34 15.01 11.17
C ARG A 370 -6.98 16.46 10.82
N LYS A 371 -8.01 17.23 10.38
CA LYS A 371 -7.94 18.63 9.95
C LYS A 371 -7.32 19.51 10.99
N ASP A 372 -7.72 19.29 12.24
CA ASP A 372 -7.31 20.13 13.35
C ASP A 372 -5.95 19.73 13.91
N THR A 373 -5.28 18.74 13.31
CA THR A 373 -3.99 18.22 13.75
C THR A 373 -2.90 18.47 12.70
N HIS A 374 -1.86 17.65 12.75
CA HIS A 374 -0.68 17.70 11.89
C HIS A 374 -0.98 17.50 10.40
N CYS A 375 -2.10 16.85 10.05
CA CYS A 375 -2.42 16.52 8.65
C CYS A 375 -2.89 17.72 7.84
N SER A 376 -3.52 18.71 8.45
CA SER A 376 -4.06 19.87 7.72
C SER A 376 -2.98 20.64 6.96
N LYS A 377 -1.78 20.74 7.54
CA LYS A 377 -0.63 21.47 6.98
C LYS A 377 0.46 20.54 6.41
N CYS A 378 0.20 19.24 6.33
CA CYS A 378 1.19 18.28 5.89
C CYS A 378 1.34 18.27 4.34
N PRO A 379 2.56 18.47 3.79
CA PRO A 379 2.76 18.52 2.35
C PRO A 379 2.51 17.18 1.66
N VAL A 380 2.67 16.06 2.38
CA VAL A 380 2.52 14.72 1.84
C VAL A 380 1.13 14.11 2.09
N LYS A 381 0.18 14.89 2.59
CA LYS A 381 -1.18 14.41 2.94
C LYS A 381 -1.85 13.65 1.79
N ARG A 382 -1.66 14.10 0.55
CA ARG A 382 -2.27 13.44 -0.61
C ARG A 382 -1.70 12.07 -0.92
N LEU A 383 -0.44 11.84 -0.65
CA LEU A 383 0.21 10.54 -0.79
C LEU A 383 -0.09 9.64 0.41
N CYS A 384 0.16 10.15 1.61
CA CYS A 384 -0.05 9.45 2.87
C CYS A 384 -1.54 9.19 3.17
N LYS A 385 -2.45 10.07 2.70
CA LYS A 385 -3.90 10.01 2.95
C LYS A 385 -4.26 9.92 4.44
N SER A 386 -3.47 10.56 5.28
CA SER A 386 -3.60 10.56 6.75
C SER A 386 -3.37 9.18 7.39
N SER A 387 -2.63 8.27 6.73
CA SER A 387 -2.26 6.96 7.26
C SER A 387 -3.42 5.97 7.37
N CYS A 388 -3.38 5.08 8.36
CA CYS A 388 -4.41 4.08 8.61
C CYS A 388 -5.70 4.74 9.14
N PRO A 389 -6.90 4.33 8.68
CA PRO A 389 -8.17 4.86 9.15
C PRO A 389 -8.55 4.42 10.57
N ILE A 390 -7.84 3.47 11.17
CA ILE A 390 -8.06 3.05 12.55
C ILE A 390 -7.72 4.22 13.48
N ASP A 391 -8.60 4.47 14.45
CA ASP A 391 -8.42 5.52 15.44
C ASP A 391 -7.42 5.04 16.51
N PHE A 392 -6.15 5.33 16.26
CA PHE A 392 -5.07 5.03 17.18
C PHE A 392 -4.96 6.10 18.27
N PRO A 393 -4.45 5.75 19.46
CA PRO A 393 -3.99 6.74 20.44
C PRO A 393 -3.05 7.76 19.77
N THR A 394 -3.14 9.02 20.22
CA THR A 394 -2.41 10.13 19.57
C THR A 394 -0.91 9.86 19.46
N GLU A 395 -0.30 9.23 20.46
CA GLU A 395 1.13 8.92 20.46
C GLU A 395 1.50 7.90 19.37
N VAL A 396 0.69 6.87 19.22
CA VAL A 396 0.85 5.84 18.17
C VAL A 396 0.69 6.48 16.80
N PHE A 397 -0.33 7.30 16.63
CA PHE A 397 -0.53 8.04 15.39
C PHE A 397 0.67 8.94 15.03
N LEU A 398 1.15 9.74 15.99
CA LEU A 398 2.28 10.64 15.77
C LEU A 398 3.57 9.87 15.47
N HIS A 399 3.76 8.71 16.09
CA HIS A 399 4.89 7.85 15.80
C HIS A 399 4.84 7.36 14.33
N ASN A 400 3.75 6.71 13.93
CA ASN A 400 3.55 6.23 12.57
C ASN A 400 3.66 7.37 11.53
N CYS A 401 3.11 8.54 11.87
CA CYS A 401 3.17 9.74 11.04
C CYS A 401 4.60 10.20 10.75
N ARG A 402 5.54 10.09 11.72
CA ARG A 402 6.95 10.47 11.50
C ARG A 402 7.61 9.60 10.45
N VAL A 403 7.44 8.29 10.54
CA VAL A 403 8.00 7.31 9.59
C VAL A 403 7.40 7.53 8.19
N GLU A 404 6.09 7.63 8.10
CA GLU A 404 5.40 7.84 6.83
C GLU A 404 5.71 9.20 6.19
N LYS A 405 5.88 10.23 7.00
CA LYS A 405 6.28 11.55 6.50
C LYS A 405 7.67 11.51 5.87
N ILE A 406 8.61 10.79 6.44
CA ILE A 406 9.95 10.56 5.85
C ILE A 406 9.78 9.87 4.50
N TRP A 407 9.04 8.76 4.48
CA TRP A 407 8.80 7.95 3.29
C TRP A 407 8.19 8.75 2.13
N TYR A 408 7.06 9.37 2.37
CA TYR A 408 6.35 10.13 1.35
C TYR A 408 7.02 11.46 0.98
N SER A 409 7.80 12.07 1.89
CA SER A 409 8.59 13.26 1.54
C SER A 409 9.72 12.92 0.56
N ALA A 410 10.38 11.78 0.74
CA ALA A 410 11.40 11.31 -0.21
C ALA A 410 10.78 11.03 -1.59
N ILE A 411 9.61 10.38 -1.63
CA ILE A 411 8.85 10.16 -2.87
C ILE A 411 8.53 11.49 -3.55
N GLN A 412 8.03 12.46 -2.81
CA GLN A 412 7.64 13.78 -3.33
C GLN A 412 8.85 14.55 -3.88
N GLN A 413 9.96 14.60 -3.15
CA GLN A 413 11.18 15.27 -3.59
C GLN A 413 11.74 14.64 -4.87
N ASN A 414 11.73 13.31 -4.95
CA ASN A 414 12.21 12.59 -6.13
C ASN A 414 11.28 12.77 -7.35
N ALA A 415 9.96 12.83 -7.13
CA ALA A 415 9.01 13.17 -8.20
C ALA A 415 9.26 14.59 -8.76
N PHE A 416 9.50 15.57 -7.88
CA PHE A 416 9.86 16.91 -8.31
C PHE A 416 11.22 16.94 -9.01
N SER A 417 12.22 16.22 -8.51
CA SER A 417 13.53 16.11 -9.16
C SER A 417 13.42 15.56 -10.60
N LEU A 418 12.50 14.61 -10.83
CA LEU A 418 12.20 14.12 -12.18
C LEU A 418 11.55 15.18 -13.08
N LEU A 419 10.71 16.04 -12.51
CA LEU A 419 10.01 17.09 -13.26
C LEU A 419 10.93 18.25 -13.62
N PHE A 420 11.77 18.69 -12.68
CA PHE A 420 12.69 19.82 -12.88
C PHE A 420 13.99 19.41 -13.54
N GLY A 421 14.30 18.12 -13.62
CA GLY A 421 15.54 17.60 -14.21
C GLY A 421 16.76 17.70 -13.32
N GLU A 422 16.62 18.23 -12.12
CA GLU A 422 17.67 18.44 -11.12
C GLU A 422 17.22 18.05 -9.72
N GLU A 423 18.13 17.90 -8.76
CA GLU A 423 17.80 17.51 -7.39
C GLU A 423 17.01 18.60 -6.67
N VAL A 424 15.93 18.19 -6.00
CA VAL A 424 15.01 19.07 -5.26
C VAL A 424 15.05 18.73 -3.77
N GLU A 425 15.06 19.76 -2.92
CA GLU A 425 14.97 19.65 -1.47
C GLU A 425 13.73 20.38 -0.91
N LEU A 426 13.15 19.82 0.15
CA LEU A 426 12.09 20.44 0.90
C LEU A 426 12.69 21.41 1.93
N ILE A 427 12.33 22.69 1.83
CA ILE A 427 12.84 23.77 2.69
C ILE A 427 11.93 23.99 3.90
N GLU A 428 10.62 24.14 3.65
CA GLU A 428 9.66 24.50 4.69
C GLU A 428 8.28 23.94 4.38
N VAL A 429 7.48 23.68 5.41
CA VAL A 429 6.11 23.16 5.32
C VAL A 429 5.12 23.99 6.09
N GLY A 430 3.86 23.94 5.68
CA GLY A 430 2.76 24.56 6.43
C GLY A 430 2.70 26.08 6.29
N LEU A 431 3.17 26.61 5.18
CA LEU A 431 3.06 28.05 4.87
C LEU A 431 1.62 28.44 4.56
N ASP A 432 1.14 29.47 5.22
CA ASP A 432 -0.13 30.11 4.88
C ASP A 432 0.07 31.02 3.65
N GLU A 433 -1.01 31.30 2.92
CA GLU A 433 -0.98 32.08 1.68
C GLU A 433 -0.36 33.48 1.86
N ASP A 434 -0.62 34.12 3.00
CA ASP A 434 -0.08 35.44 3.30
C ASP A 434 1.43 35.40 3.55
N ARG A 435 1.94 34.35 4.18
CA ARG A 435 3.38 34.16 4.41
C ARG A 435 4.11 33.81 3.11
N PHE A 436 3.46 33.05 2.24
CA PHE A 436 3.97 32.74 0.91
C PHE A 436 4.24 34.01 0.08
N LYS A 437 3.34 34.99 0.14
CA LYS A 437 3.49 36.29 -0.57
C LYS A 437 4.55 37.19 0.05
N GLN A 438 4.89 37.05 1.33
CA GLN A 438 5.93 37.84 2.02
C GLN A 438 7.37 37.43 1.62
N ASP A 439 7.55 36.21 1.15
CA ASP A 439 8.86 35.73 0.66
C ASP A 439 9.20 36.23 -0.76
N THR A 440 8.33 37.01 -1.37
CA THR A 440 8.55 37.62 -2.68
C THR A 440 9.50 38.81 -2.51
N PRO A 441 10.67 38.85 -3.17
CA PRO A 441 11.52 40.04 -3.14
C PRO A 441 10.71 41.21 -3.66
N THR A 442 10.49 42.22 -2.84
CA THR A 442 9.98 43.49 -3.31
C THR A 442 10.96 44.03 -4.35
N SER A 443 10.60 43.96 -5.63
CA SER A 443 11.32 44.59 -6.70
C SER A 443 11.46 46.06 -6.34
N LYS A 444 12.63 46.47 -5.92
CA LYS A 444 13.05 47.89 -5.91
C LYS A 444 13.58 48.25 -7.28
#